data_75b5610676e40b80f03fd4c8faaf41d0
#
_entry.id   75b5610676e40b80f03fd4c8faaf41d0
#
_cell.length_a   1.000
_cell.length_b   1.000
_cell.length_c   1.000
_cell.angle_alpha   90.00
_cell.angle_beta   90.00
_cell.angle_gamma   90.00
#
_symmetry.space_group_name_H-M   'P 1'
#
loop_
_entity.id
_entity.type
_entity.pdbx_description
1 polymer ?
#
loop_
_entity_poly.entity_id
_entity_poly.type
_entity_poly.pdbx_seq_one_letter_code
_entity_poly.pdbx_strand_id
1 'polypeptide(L)'
;MTIERTLSIIKPDAVAKNVIGQIYARFEAAGLKVVAARMVHLSRHDAESFYAVHKERPFFKDLVDFMISGPVMIQALEGENAVLKHRDLMGATDPKKAAPGTIRADFADSIDANAVHGSDAVEAAAVEVSFFFPGMNVYFR
;
A
#
# COMPACT_ATOMS: atom_id res chain seq x y z
N MET A 1 4.18 23.05 6.89
CA MET A 1 3.64 22.16 5.83
C MET A 1 4.77 21.31 5.29
N THR A 2 4.64 20.01 5.36
CA THR A 2 5.67 19.06 4.91
C THR A 2 5.12 18.20 3.78
N ILE A 3 5.74 18.30 2.60
CA ILE A 3 5.38 17.45 1.47
C ILE A 3 6.18 16.16 1.59
N GLU A 4 5.48 15.05 1.58
CA GLU A 4 6.04 13.71 1.73
C GLU A 4 5.58 12.80 0.61
N ARG A 5 6.28 11.70 0.44
CA ARG A 5 5.85 10.57 -0.41
C ARG A 5 5.66 9.35 0.47
N THR A 6 4.71 8.51 0.10
CA THR A 6 4.49 7.23 0.74
C THR A 6 4.27 6.16 -0.33
N LEU A 7 4.65 4.93 -0.04
CA LEU A 7 4.33 3.82 -0.91
C LEU A 7 3.02 3.19 -0.45
N SER A 8 2.15 2.94 -1.41
CA SER A 8 0.86 2.29 -1.19
C SER A 8 0.77 1.08 -2.11
N ILE A 9 0.22 -0.02 -1.61
CA ILE A 9 -0.06 -1.19 -2.42
C ILE A 9 -1.52 -1.59 -2.19
N ILE A 10 -2.27 -1.76 -3.27
CA ILE A 10 -3.58 -2.40 -3.21
C ILE A 10 -3.31 -3.89 -3.38
N LYS A 11 -3.60 -4.66 -2.34
CA LYS A 11 -3.24 -6.08 -2.23
C LYS A 11 -4.14 -6.95 -3.12
N PRO A 12 -3.76 -8.23 -3.36
CA PRO A 12 -4.50 -9.07 -4.30
C PRO A 12 -5.99 -9.22 -3.98
N ASP A 13 -6.37 -9.22 -2.70
CA ASP A 13 -7.77 -9.33 -2.30
C ASP A 13 -8.60 -8.15 -2.80
N ALA A 14 -8.11 -6.94 -2.64
CA ALA A 14 -8.83 -5.74 -3.09
C ALA A 14 -8.76 -5.58 -4.60
N VAL A 15 -7.64 -5.95 -5.24
CA VAL A 15 -7.58 -5.95 -6.71
C VAL A 15 -8.66 -6.90 -7.28
N ALA A 16 -8.78 -8.09 -6.70
CA ALA A 16 -9.79 -9.06 -7.14
C ALA A 16 -11.22 -8.56 -6.95
N LYS A 17 -11.47 -7.70 -5.97
CA LYS A 17 -12.79 -7.09 -5.74
C LYS A 17 -13.12 -5.97 -6.72
N ASN A 18 -12.16 -5.59 -7.57
CA ASN A 18 -12.34 -4.53 -8.57
C ASN A 18 -12.66 -3.16 -7.96
N VAL A 19 -11.96 -2.80 -6.89
CA VAL A 19 -12.19 -1.54 -6.15
C VAL A 19 -11.01 -0.56 -6.26
N ILE A 20 -10.08 -0.77 -7.20
CA ILE A 20 -8.92 0.13 -7.38
C ILE A 20 -9.37 1.58 -7.53
N GLY A 21 -10.33 1.84 -8.39
CA GLY A 21 -10.82 3.20 -8.63
C GLY A 21 -11.44 3.84 -7.40
N GLN A 22 -12.17 3.08 -6.60
CA GLN A 22 -12.77 3.58 -5.37
C GLN A 22 -11.69 3.94 -4.34
N ILE A 23 -10.63 3.14 -4.25
CA ILE A 23 -9.51 3.40 -3.35
C ILE A 23 -8.74 4.63 -3.82
N TYR A 24 -8.46 4.74 -5.12
CA TYR A 24 -7.77 5.90 -5.68
C TYR A 24 -8.57 7.19 -5.47
N ALA A 25 -9.89 7.13 -5.59
CA ALA A 25 -10.74 8.28 -5.33
C ALA A 25 -10.57 8.81 -3.91
N ARG A 26 -10.37 7.93 -2.93
CA ARG A 26 -10.12 8.32 -1.54
C ARG A 26 -8.78 9.01 -1.37
N PHE A 27 -7.75 8.53 -2.08
CA PHE A 27 -6.44 9.20 -2.06
C PHE A 27 -6.55 10.62 -2.60
N GLU A 28 -7.17 10.78 -3.75
CA GLU A 28 -7.28 12.08 -4.40
C GLU A 28 -8.18 13.04 -3.62
N ALA A 29 -9.27 12.54 -3.05
CA ALA A 29 -10.16 13.36 -2.22
C ALA A 29 -9.46 13.89 -0.97
N ALA A 30 -8.46 13.16 -0.46
CA ALA A 30 -7.66 13.58 0.70
C ALA A 30 -6.48 14.48 0.31
N GLY A 31 -6.31 14.79 -0.97
CA GLY A 31 -5.23 15.65 -1.44
C GLY A 31 -3.91 14.92 -1.71
N LEU A 32 -3.94 13.59 -1.79
CA LEU A 32 -2.76 12.81 -2.18
C LEU A 32 -2.73 12.65 -3.70
N LYS A 33 -1.57 12.96 -4.30
CA LYS A 33 -1.39 12.81 -5.75
C LYS A 33 -0.72 11.50 -6.06
N VAL A 34 -1.22 10.78 -7.05
CA VAL A 34 -0.53 9.61 -7.59
C VAL A 34 0.62 10.12 -8.46
N VAL A 35 1.86 9.85 -8.08
CA VAL A 35 3.06 10.30 -8.81
C VAL A 35 3.79 9.14 -9.48
N ALA A 36 3.40 7.91 -9.20
CA ALA A 36 3.84 6.70 -9.89
C ALA A 36 2.82 5.61 -9.64
N ALA A 37 2.59 4.75 -10.63
CA ALA A 37 1.63 3.65 -10.47
C ALA A 37 1.97 2.53 -11.46
N ARG A 38 1.85 1.27 -11.01
CA ARG A 38 1.97 0.12 -11.89
C ARG A 38 1.28 -1.09 -11.27
N MET A 39 0.71 -1.92 -12.13
CA MET A 39 0.19 -3.21 -11.72
C MET A 39 1.25 -4.27 -11.99
N VAL A 40 1.51 -5.12 -11.02
CA VAL A 40 2.46 -6.23 -11.17
C VAL A 40 1.92 -7.47 -10.46
N HIS A 41 2.34 -8.63 -10.95
CA HIS A 41 2.20 -9.88 -10.20
C HIS A 41 3.59 -10.18 -9.62
N LEU A 42 3.74 -9.99 -8.32
CA LEU A 42 5.03 -10.16 -7.67
C LEU A 42 5.52 -11.60 -7.78
N SER A 43 6.83 -11.77 -8.02
CA SER A 43 7.46 -13.07 -7.84
C SER A 43 7.68 -13.34 -6.36
N ARG A 44 7.93 -14.60 -5.99
CA ARG A 44 8.28 -14.92 -4.60
C ARG A 44 9.52 -14.15 -4.17
N HIS A 45 10.53 -14.07 -5.03
CA HIS A 45 11.75 -13.32 -4.73
C HIS A 45 11.45 -11.85 -4.46
N ASP A 46 10.61 -11.22 -5.27
CA ASP A 46 10.25 -9.80 -5.09
C ASP A 46 9.53 -9.58 -3.77
N ALA A 47 8.55 -10.43 -3.45
CA ALA A 47 7.79 -10.30 -2.22
C ALA A 47 8.67 -10.56 -0.98
N GLU A 48 9.53 -11.57 -1.03
CA GLU A 48 10.46 -11.84 0.06
C GLU A 48 11.44 -10.70 0.26
N SER A 49 11.93 -10.10 -0.81
CA SER A 49 12.86 -8.97 -0.74
C SER A 49 12.18 -7.72 -0.17
N PHE A 50 10.97 -7.45 -0.61
CA PHE A 50 10.22 -6.28 -0.13
C PHE A 50 9.90 -6.39 1.37
N TYR A 51 9.51 -7.57 1.82
CA TYR A 51 9.16 -7.83 3.22
C TYR A 51 10.33 -8.41 4.03
N ALA A 52 11.58 -8.27 3.56
CA ALA A 52 12.74 -8.89 4.20
C ALA A 52 12.92 -8.48 5.68
N VAL A 53 12.46 -7.29 6.05
CA VAL A 53 12.47 -6.81 7.44
C VAL A 53 11.65 -7.72 8.36
N HIS A 54 10.71 -8.49 7.82
CA HIS A 54 9.84 -9.40 8.55
C HIS A 54 10.26 -10.86 8.43
N LYS A 55 11.40 -11.19 7.79
CA LYS A 55 11.74 -12.57 7.43
C LYS A 55 11.82 -13.53 8.62
N GLU A 56 12.10 -13.03 9.82
CA GLU A 56 12.16 -13.83 11.03
C GLU A 56 10.80 -13.94 11.75
N ARG A 57 9.76 -13.30 11.24
CA ARG A 57 8.45 -13.33 11.86
C ARG A 57 7.67 -14.59 11.46
N PRO A 58 6.86 -15.16 12.37
CA PRO A 58 6.07 -16.36 12.05
C PRO A 58 5.13 -16.18 10.87
N PHE A 59 4.63 -14.95 10.64
CA PHE A 59 3.67 -14.67 9.57
C PHE A 59 4.33 -14.45 8.19
N PHE A 60 5.67 -14.47 8.11
CA PHE A 60 6.37 -14.08 6.88
C PHE A 60 5.98 -14.93 5.69
N LYS A 61 5.97 -16.26 5.86
CA LYS A 61 5.62 -17.18 4.76
C LYS A 61 4.20 -16.93 4.26
N ASP A 62 3.26 -16.80 5.16
CA ASP A 62 1.85 -16.56 4.80
C ASP A 62 1.66 -15.20 4.13
N LEU A 63 2.37 -14.18 4.60
CA LEU A 63 2.35 -12.85 3.98
C LEU A 63 2.86 -12.91 2.54
N VAL A 64 4.00 -13.57 2.31
CA VAL A 64 4.56 -13.73 0.97
C VAL A 64 3.61 -14.52 0.08
N ASP A 65 3.10 -15.66 0.56
CA ASP A 65 2.14 -16.48 -0.20
C ASP A 65 0.91 -15.66 -0.60
N PHE A 66 0.40 -14.84 0.30
CA PHE A 66 -0.74 -13.97 0.03
C PHE A 66 -0.41 -12.92 -1.04
N MET A 67 0.73 -12.24 -0.90
CA MET A 67 1.09 -11.14 -1.81
C MET A 67 1.40 -11.61 -3.23
N ILE A 68 1.73 -12.88 -3.43
CA ILE A 68 1.97 -13.44 -4.78
C ILE A 68 0.77 -14.20 -5.33
N SER A 69 -0.36 -14.22 -4.60
CA SER A 69 -1.55 -14.97 -5.01
C SER A 69 -2.29 -14.36 -6.19
N GLY A 70 -2.00 -13.11 -6.53
CA GLY A 70 -2.60 -12.40 -7.66
C GLY A 70 -1.92 -11.06 -7.88
N PRO A 71 -2.33 -10.33 -8.92
CA PRO A 71 -1.78 -9.00 -9.18
C PRO A 71 -2.03 -8.03 -8.04
N VAL A 72 -1.09 -7.11 -7.86
CA VAL A 72 -1.20 -5.98 -6.93
C VAL A 72 -1.12 -4.69 -7.72
N MET A 73 -1.72 -3.62 -7.20
CA MET A 73 -1.58 -2.28 -7.76
C MET A 73 -0.70 -1.47 -6.83
N ILE A 74 0.42 -0.99 -7.34
CA ILE A 74 1.44 -0.28 -6.56
C ILE A 74 1.47 1.17 -6.99
N GLN A 75 1.47 2.09 -6.02
CA GLN A 75 1.51 3.53 -6.31
C GLN A 75 2.37 4.26 -5.29
N ALA A 76 3.04 5.31 -5.76
CA ALA A 76 3.65 6.30 -4.89
C ALA A 76 2.70 7.49 -4.81
N LEU A 77 2.41 7.92 -3.60
CA LEU A 77 1.49 9.03 -3.33
C LEU A 77 2.28 10.18 -2.72
N GLU A 78 1.95 11.39 -3.15
CA GLU A 78 2.63 12.59 -2.66
C GLU A 78 1.62 13.60 -2.15
N GLY A 79 1.94 14.23 -1.03
CA GLY A 79 1.10 15.26 -0.46
C GLY A 79 1.60 15.70 0.91
N GLU A 80 0.90 16.63 1.51
CA GLU A 80 1.21 17.09 2.86
C GLU A 80 0.95 15.97 3.86
N ASN A 81 1.98 15.64 4.66
CA ASN A 81 1.92 14.56 5.66
C ASN A 81 1.42 13.23 5.06
N ALA A 82 1.93 12.87 3.88
CA ALA A 82 1.39 11.75 3.11
C ALA A 82 1.39 10.43 3.88
N VAL A 83 2.45 10.15 4.65
CA VAL A 83 2.55 8.89 5.38
C VAL A 83 1.41 8.74 6.39
N LEU A 84 1.23 9.74 7.26
CA LEU A 84 0.16 9.71 8.26
C LEU A 84 -1.22 9.76 7.61
N LYS A 85 -1.39 10.64 6.64
CA LYS A 85 -2.67 10.78 5.94
C LYS A 85 -3.10 9.48 5.28
N HIS A 86 -2.17 8.78 4.64
CA HIS A 86 -2.45 7.48 4.02
C HIS A 86 -2.81 6.44 5.07
N ARG A 87 -2.10 6.42 6.20
CA ARG A 87 -2.42 5.49 7.29
C ARG A 87 -3.82 5.74 7.87
N ASP A 88 -4.21 7.00 8.01
CA ASP A 88 -5.55 7.35 8.47
C ASP A 88 -6.62 6.88 7.48
N LEU A 89 -6.35 7.01 6.18
CA LEU A 89 -7.26 6.52 5.14
C LEU A 89 -7.38 4.99 5.14
N MET A 90 -6.28 4.27 5.41
CA MET A 90 -6.29 2.82 5.46
C MET A 90 -7.10 2.29 6.65
N GLY A 91 -6.98 2.93 7.80
CA GLY A 91 -7.58 2.44 9.04
C GLY A 91 -6.74 1.40 9.75
N ALA A 92 -7.28 0.86 10.84
CA ALA A 92 -6.59 -0.14 11.65
C ALA A 92 -6.31 -1.41 10.85
N THR A 93 -5.20 -2.08 11.17
CA THR A 93 -4.77 -3.32 10.51
C THR A 93 -5.87 -4.39 10.54
N ASP A 94 -6.56 -4.53 11.67
CA ASP A 94 -7.72 -5.41 11.77
C ASP A 94 -8.96 -4.65 11.28
N PRO A 95 -9.61 -5.09 10.18
CA PRO A 95 -10.78 -4.40 9.65
C PRO A 95 -11.94 -4.32 10.64
N LYS A 96 -12.03 -5.24 11.58
CA LYS A 96 -13.08 -5.19 12.62
C LYS A 96 -12.87 -4.04 13.59
N LYS A 97 -11.65 -3.54 13.71
CA LYS A 97 -11.28 -2.40 14.56
C LYS A 97 -11.12 -1.11 13.80
N ALA A 98 -11.19 -1.16 12.46
CA ALA A 98 -11.03 0.01 11.61
C ALA A 98 -12.28 0.90 11.70
N ALA A 99 -12.07 2.21 11.77
CA ALA A 99 -13.17 3.16 11.84
C ALA A 99 -14.00 3.13 10.55
N PRO A 100 -15.33 3.33 10.64
CA PRO A 100 -16.16 3.41 9.46
C PRO A 100 -15.63 4.44 8.46
N GLY A 101 -15.70 4.12 7.17
CA GLY A 101 -15.21 5.00 6.10
C GLY A 101 -13.74 4.82 5.75
N THR A 102 -12.99 4.03 6.52
CA THR A 102 -11.62 3.70 6.16
C THR A 102 -11.61 2.60 5.10
N ILE A 103 -10.50 2.51 4.36
CA ILE A 103 -10.36 1.51 3.28
C ILE A 103 -10.51 0.10 3.85
N ARG A 104 -9.86 -0.20 4.96
CA ARG A 104 -9.95 -1.54 5.55
C ARG A 104 -11.33 -1.87 6.10
N ALA A 105 -12.00 -0.90 6.70
CA ALA A 105 -13.38 -1.13 7.15
C ALA A 105 -14.32 -1.49 6.00
N ASP A 106 -14.12 -0.85 4.84
CA ASP A 106 -15.02 -1.02 3.71
C ASP A 106 -14.64 -2.19 2.80
N PHE A 107 -13.35 -2.51 2.64
CA PHE A 107 -12.89 -3.44 1.61
C PHE A 107 -12.08 -4.61 2.11
N ALA A 108 -11.62 -4.63 3.35
CA ALA A 108 -10.81 -5.73 3.86
C ALA A 108 -11.67 -6.84 4.46
N ASP A 109 -11.20 -8.08 4.36
CA ASP A 109 -11.91 -9.24 4.89
C ASP A 109 -11.39 -9.69 6.25
N SER A 110 -10.08 -9.55 6.49
CA SER A 110 -9.41 -10.04 7.70
C SER A 110 -8.09 -9.30 7.90
N ILE A 111 -7.40 -9.61 9.00
CA ILE A 111 -6.05 -9.07 9.24
C ILE A 111 -5.11 -9.49 8.12
N ASP A 112 -5.20 -10.74 7.64
CA ASP A 112 -4.31 -11.25 6.59
C ASP A 112 -4.71 -10.73 5.20
N ALA A 113 -6.00 -10.59 4.93
CA ALA A 113 -6.53 -10.06 3.68
C ALA A 113 -7.08 -8.65 3.95
N ASN A 114 -6.18 -7.70 4.20
CA ASN A 114 -6.56 -6.37 4.70
C ASN A 114 -6.47 -5.25 3.66
N ALA A 115 -6.56 -5.60 2.40
CA ALA A 115 -6.78 -4.72 1.25
C ALA A 115 -5.59 -3.85 0.84
N VAL A 116 -4.87 -3.24 1.76
CA VAL A 116 -3.86 -2.23 1.42
C VAL A 116 -2.62 -2.31 2.30
N HIS A 117 -1.49 -1.86 1.74
CA HIS A 117 -0.25 -1.61 2.46
C HIS A 117 0.11 -0.13 2.33
N GLY A 118 0.68 0.43 3.36
CA GLY A 118 1.26 1.78 3.35
C GLY A 118 2.54 1.82 4.14
N SER A 119 3.47 2.66 3.73
CA SER A 119 4.69 2.88 4.50
C SER A 119 4.34 3.42 5.89
N ASP A 120 5.11 3.01 6.90
CA ASP A 120 4.84 3.39 8.29
C ASP A 120 5.67 4.57 8.77
N ALA A 121 6.65 5.01 7.97
CA ALA A 121 7.50 6.16 8.29
C ALA A 121 8.09 6.74 7.00
N VAL A 122 8.54 7.99 7.06
CA VAL A 122 9.15 8.67 5.91
C VAL A 122 10.38 7.91 5.43
N GLU A 123 11.20 7.41 6.34
CA GLU A 123 12.41 6.64 6.01
C GLU A 123 12.08 5.33 5.31
N ALA A 124 11.06 4.62 5.79
CA ALA A 124 10.58 3.40 5.15
C ALA A 124 10.00 3.70 3.77
N ALA A 125 9.27 4.80 3.64
CA ALA A 125 8.69 5.22 2.37
C ALA A 125 9.75 5.45 1.30
N ALA A 126 10.87 6.10 1.64
CA ALA A 126 11.95 6.34 0.69
C ALA A 126 12.50 5.03 0.12
N VAL A 127 12.73 4.04 0.98
CA VAL A 127 13.22 2.72 0.57
C VAL A 127 12.18 1.99 -0.27
N GLU A 128 10.93 1.98 0.18
CA GLU A 128 9.86 1.23 -0.49
C GLU A 128 9.51 1.80 -1.86
N VAL A 129 9.47 3.13 -1.99
CA VAL A 129 9.25 3.77 -3.30
C VAL A 129 10.37 3.41 -4.26
N SER A 130 11.63 3.49 -3.82
CA SER A 130 12.78 3.16 -4.65
C SER A 130 12.81 1.69 -5.05
N PHE A 131 12.25 0.81 -4.23
CA PHE A 131 12.20 -0.62 -4.54
C PHE A 131 11.40 -0.90 -5.80
N PHE A 132 10.28 -0.20 -6.00
CA PHE A 132 9.38 -0.45 -7.12
C PHE A 132 9.53 0.55 -8.27
N PHE A 133 10.00 1.77 -8.00
CA PHE A 133 10.01 2.84 -9.01
C PHE A 133 11.40 3.47 -9.13
N PRO A 134 12.09 3.28 -10.27
CA PRO A 134 13.24 4.13 -10.60
C PRO A 134 12.82 5.60 -10.56
N GLY A 135 13.77 6.48 -10.18
CA GLY A 135 13.47 7.90 -10.06
C GLY A 135 12.84 8.52 -11.31
N MET A 136 13.20 7.99 -12.49
CA MET A 136 12.63 8.46 -13.76
C MET A 136 11.14 8.12 -13.93
N ASN A 137 10.61 7.21 -13.12
CA ASN A 137 9.21 6.78 -13.19
C ASN A 137 8.34 7.42 -12.09
N VAL A 138 8.90 8.37 -11.34
CA VAL A 138 8.17 9.13 -10.33
C VAL A 138 8.09 10.59 -10.82
N TYR A 139 6.90 11.13 -10.91
CA TYR A 139 6.65 12.40 -11.58
C TYR A 139 6.20 13.47 -10.59
N PHE A 140 6.98 14.53 -10.52
CA PHE A 140 6.55 15.73 -9.78
C PHE A 140 5.45 16.42 -10.58
N ARG A 141 4.30 16.64 -9.96
CA ARG A 141 3.18 17.26 -10.66
C ARG A 141 2.22 18.04 -9.74
#